data_df6980150a6c911ca86b36a1f853b25e
#
_entry.id   df6980150a6c911ca86b36a1f853b25e
#
_cell.length_a   1.000
_cell.length_b   1.000
_cell.length_c   1.000
_cell.angle_alpha   90.00
_cell.angle_beta   90.00
_cell.angle_gamma   90.00
#
_symmetry.space_group_name_H-M   'P 1'
#
loop_
_entity.id
_entity.type
_entity.pdbx_description
1 polymer ?
#
loop_
_entity_poly.entity_id
_entity_poly.type
_entity_poly.pdbx_seq_one_letter_code
_entity_poly.pdbx_strand_id
1 'polypeptide(L)'
;FGRHGTTYAEYITKLVKGEAGVKINANAIFPHDVLKGRISGYGATTWSKTELDAIEAQWNALPNYVGDSSVLPLVDVSGSMTCKAGQKGDTTCLEIAVSLGLYFADKNKGKFKDCFLTFSDKPKLLNLKGAINQKIDQMVSSDWGMSTNLHGAFTQILDTAVKNKVSQAEMPETLMIFSDMQFNACVKYDDSAMEMI
;
A
#
# COMPACT_ATOMS: atom_id res chain seq x y z
N PHE A 1 -18.79 -7.35 25.80
CA PHE A 1 -18.89 -7.52 24.35
C PHE A 1 -20.25 -8.07 23.86
N GLY A 2 -21.08 -8.69 24.70
CA GLY A 2 -22.33 -9.35 24.25
C GLY A 2 -23.50 -8.42 23.88
N ARG A 3 -23.59 -7.20 24.39
CA ARG A 3 -24.73 -6.29 24.12
C ARG A 3 -24.53 -5.34 22.93
N HIS A 4 -23.32 -5.15 22.46
CA HIS A 4 -22.99 -4.20 21.38
C HIS A 4 -22.67 -4.88 20.04
N GLY A 5 -22.54 -6.19 19.96
CA GLY A 5 -22.18 -6.89 18.73
C GLY A 5 -23.21 -6.77 17.61
N THR A 6 -24.49 -6.90 17.95
CA THR A 6 -25.59 -6.72 16.99
C THR A 6 -25.65 -5.30 16.48
N THR A 7 -25.51 -4.33 17.40
CA THR A 7 -25.52 -2.90 17.08
C THR A 7 -24.35 -2.49 16.17
N TYR A 8 -23.16 -3.09 16.36
CA TYR A 8 -22.00 -2.82 15.50
C TYR A 8 -22.19 -3.35 14.07
N ALA A 9 -22.64 -4.59 13.93
CA ALA A 9 -22.90 -5.18 12.62
C ALA A 9 -24.02 -4.44 11.87
N GLU A 10 -25.08 -4.01 12.57
CA GLU A 10 -26.14 -3.17 11.98
C GLU A 10 -25.59 -1.81 11.55
N TYR A 11 -24.75 -1.17 12.36
CA TYR A 11 -24.10 0.09 12.01
C TYR A 11 -23.25 -0.04 10.75
N ILE A 12 -22.40 -1.06 10.67
CA ILE A 12 -21.58 -1.33 9.47
C ILE A 12 -22.47 -1.60 8.25
N THR A 13 -23.55 -2.37 8.42
CA THR A 13 -24.51 -2.63 7.33
C THR A 13 -25.13 -1.35 6.79
N LYS A 14 -25.56 -0.42 7.67
CA LYS A 14 -26.12 0.88 7.30
C LYS A 14 -25.08 1.76 6.60
N LEU A 15 -23.85 1.73 7.09
CA LEU A 15 -22.72 2.47 6.53
C LEU A 15 -22.43 2.04 5.09
N VAL A 16 -22.33 0.73 4.86
CA VAL A 16 -22.09 0.14 3.51
C VAL A 16 -23.24 0.46 2.56
N LYS A 17 -24.47 0.51 3.07
CA LYS A 17 -25.65 0.91 2.28
C LYS A 17 -25.73 2.41 2.00
N GLY A 18 -24.85 3.22 2.59
CA GLY A 18 -24.86 4.67 2.43
C GLY A 18 -26.08 5.35 3.04
N GLU A 19 -26.63 4.79 4.12
CA GLU A 19 -27.79 5.36 4.79
C GLU A 19 -27.49 6.76 5.36
N ALA A 20 -28.39 7.69 5.15
CA ALA A 20 -28.23 9.09 5.58
C ALA A 20 -28.00 9.18 7.10
N GLY A 21 -27.00 9.96 7.49
CA GLY A 21 -26.66 10.19 8.90
C GLY A 21 -25.67 9.18 9.51
N VAL A 22 -25.31 8.11 8.79
CA VAL A 22 -24.28 7.17 9.23
C VAL A 22 -22.95 7.50 8.55
N LYS A 23 -21.95 7.93 9.33
CA LYS A 23 -20.62 8.32 8.81
C LYS A 23 -19.52 7.81 9.71
N ILE A 24 -18.39 7.44 9.11
CA ILE A 24 -17.12 7.20 9.83
C ILE A 24 -16.34 8.52 9.88
N ASN A 25 -15.84 8.87 11.06
CA ASN A 25 -14.84 9.92 11.20
C ASN A 25 -13.44 9.29 11.16
N ALA A 26 -12.83 9.34 10.00
CA ALA A 26 -11.48 8.77 9.77
C ALA A 26 -10.37 9.83 9.80
N ASN A 27 -10.65 11.07 10.22
CA ASN A 27 -9.67 12.17 10.20
C ASN A 27 -8.48 11.97 11.14
N ALA A 28 -8.60 11.09 12.13
CA ALA A 28 -7.54 10.79 13.10
C ALA A 28 -7.01 9.35 13.00
N ILE A 29 -7.32 8.64 11.90
CA ILE A 29 -6.91 7.26 11.68
C ILE A 29 -5.89 7.22 10.54
N PHE A 30 -4.79 6.51 10.75
CA PHE A 30 -3.79 6.31 9.71
C PHE A 30 -4.11 5.07 8.85
N PRO A 31 -3.63 4.99 7.60
CA PRO A 31 -3.83 3.82 6.74
C PRO A 31 -3.44 2.49 7.39
N HIS A 32 -2.33 2.44 8.14
CA HIS A 32 -1.88 1.24 8.83
C HIS A 32 -2.78 0.83 10.00
N ASP A 33 -3.48 1.76 10.64
CA ASP A 33 -4.47 1.43 11.68
C ASP A 33 -5.69 0.74 11.09
N VAL A 34 -6.13 1.19 9.90
CA VAL A 34 -7.25 0.56 9.19
C VAL A 34 -6.92 -0.87 8.76
N LEU A 35 -5.67 -1.09 8.31
CA LEU A 35 -5.23 -2.37 7.76
C LEU A 35 -4.52 -3.25 8.79
N LYS A 36 -4.54 -2.86 10.07
CA LYS A 36 -3.88 -3.60 11.15
C LYS A 36 -4.30 -5.07 11.18
N GLY A 37 -3.32 -5.97 11.17
CA GLY A 37 -3.52 -7.42 11.15
C GLY A 37 -3.88 -8.01 9.78
N ARG A 38 -4.12 -7.19 8.74
CA ARG A 38 -4.34 -7.69 7.37
C ARG A 38 -3.03 -7.94 6.61
N ILE A 39 -1.98 -7.21 6.96
CA ILE A 39 -0.69 -7.22 6.26
C ILE A 39 0.34 -8.06 7.01
N SER A 40 0.11 -8.40 8.27
CA SER A 40 1.01 -9.24 9.06
C SER A 40 1.22 -10.60 8.37
N GLY A 41 2.35 -10.74 7.72
CA GLY A 41 2.63 -11.62 6.60
C GLY A 41 2.78 -13.12 6.88
N TYR A 42 2.29 -13.65 7.99
CA TYR A 42 2.44 -15.07 8.29
C TYR A 42 1.23 -15.65 9.01
N GLY A 43 0.10 -15.67 8.32
CA GLY A 43 -1.06 -16.39 8.81
C GLY A 43 -2.34 -15.93 8.14
N ALA A 44 -3.04 -16.84 7.49
CA ALA A 44 -4.38 -16.61 6.97
C ALA A 44 -5.34 -16.37 8.14
N THR A 45 -5.45 -15.15 8.60
CA THR A 45 -6.50 -14.76 9.54
C THR A 45 -7.81 -14.76 8.76
N THR A 46 -8.74 -15.59 9.14
CA THR A 46 -10.09 -15.62 8.55
C THR A 46 -10.84 -14.39 9.04
N TRP A 47 -11.10 -13.46 8.16
CA TRP A 47 -11.88 -12.26 8.45
C TRP A 47 -13.35 -12.49 8.12
N SER A 48 -14.22 -12.13 9.04
CA SER A 48 -15.66 -12.18 8.81
C SER A 48 -16.06 -11.10 7.79
N LYS A 49 -17.19 -11.30 7.12
CA LYS A 49 -17.70 -10.31 6.16
C LYS A 49 -17.87 -8.93 6.82
N THR A 50 -18.37 -8.87 8.04
CA THR A 50 -18.57 -7.61 8.79
C THR A 50 -17.25 -6.87 9.04
N GLU A 51 -16.17 -7.61 9.36
CA GLU A 51 -14.83 -7.01 9.54
C GLU A 51 -14.28 -6.47 8.22
N LEU A 52 -14.42 -7.23 7.13
CA LEU A 52 -14.01 -6.77 5.79
C LEU A 52 -14.79 -5.54 5.35
N ASP A 53 -16.11 -5.52 5.56
CA ASP A 53 -16.97 -4.38 5.25
C ASP A 53 -16.59 -3.15 6.10
N ALA A 54 -16.19 -3.34 7.36
CA ALA A 54 -15.72 -2.28 8.24
C ALA A 54 -14.39 -1.68 7.77
N ILE A 55 -13.43 -2.52 7.38
CA ILE A 55 -12.16 -2.10 6.80
C ILE A 55 -12.40 -1.27 5.53
N GLU A 56 -13.24 -1.76 4.63
CA GLU A 56 -13.58 -1.08 3.39
C GLU A 56 -14.19 0.31 3.65
N ALA A 57 -15.13 0.38 4.59
CA ALA A 57 -15.81 1.62 4.94
C ALA A 57 -14.84 2.63 5.59
N GLN A 58 -13.95 2.18 6.48
CA GLN A 58 -12.92 3.03 7.10
C GLN A 58 -11.92 3.52 6.07
N TRP A 59 -11.46 2.66 5.18
CA TRP A 59 -10.52 3.00 4.11
C TRP A 59 -11.07 4.06 3.17
N ASN A 60 -12.33 3.89 2.74
CA ASN A 60 -13.00 4.84 1.86
C ASN A 60 -13.25 6.20 2.53
N ALA A 61 -13.37 6.22 3.87
CA ALA A 61 -13.52 7.44 4.65
C ALA A 61 -12.20 8.18 4.92
N LEU A 62 -11.03 7.59 4.63
CA LEU A 62 -9.75 8.27 4.78
C LEU A 62 -9.68 9.51 3.88
N PRO A 63 -9.24 10.67 4.41
CA PRO A 63 -9.05 11.88 3.61
C PRO A 63 -8.07 11.64 2.46
N ASN A 64 -8.26 12.34 1.36
CA ASN A 64 -7.30 12.30 0.26
C ASN A 64 -6.22 13.38 0.44
N TYR A 65 -5.03 12.98 0.88
CA TYR A 65 -3.86 13.85 1.01
C TYR A 65 -2.94 13.82 -0.22
N VAL A 66 -3.22 12.96 -1.21
CA VAL A 66 -2.45 12.89 -2.47
C VAL A 66 -2.80 14.06 -3.40
N GLY A 67 -4.04 14.54 -3.31
CA GLY A 67 -4.52 15.63 -4.16
C GLY A 67 -4.59 15.24 -5.63
N ASP A 68 -4.03 16.08 -6.48
CA ASP A 68 -4.00 15.89 -7.94
C ASP A 68 -2.66 15.38 -8.47
N SER A 69 -1.68 15.18 -7.60
CA SER A 69 -0.34 14.71 -7.97
C SER A 69 -0.37 13.26 -8.47
N SER A 70 0.47 12.97 -9.47
CA SER A 70 0.71 11.61 -9.95
C SER A 70 1.87 11.00 -9.18
N VAL A 71 1.57 10.08 -8.27
CA VAL A 71 2.56 9.46 -7.36
C VAL A 71 2.65 7.96 -7.64
N LEU A 72 3.85 7.43 -7.82
CA LEU A 72 4.08 5.98 -7.84
C LEU A 72 4.72 5.55 -6.53
N PRO A 73 4.04 4.75 -5.69
CA PRO A 73 4.64 4.19 -4.49
C PRO A 73 5.57 3.02 -4.83
N LEU A 74 6.79 3.10 -4.31
CA LEU A 74 7.79 2.02 -4.31
C LEU A 74 7.96 1.55 -2.87
N VAL A 75 7.59 0.30 -2.59
CA VAL A 75 7.51 -0.20 -1.22
C VAL A 75 8.51 -1.32 -1.01
N ASP A 76 9.36 -1.11 -0.02
CA ASP A 76 10.30 -2.10 0.47
C ASP A 76 9.54 -3.20 1.21
N VAL A 77 9.67 -4.42 0.70
CA VAL A 77 9.08 -5.63 1.27
C VAL A 77 10.17 -6.62 1.70
N SER A 78 11.40 -6.14 1.92
CA SER A 78 12.52 -6.93 2.38
C SER A 78 12.35 -7.40 3.83
N GLY A 79 13.14 -8.42 4.23
CA GLY A 79 13.07 -8.99 5.57
C GLY A 79 13.35 -8.01 6.69
N SER A 80 14.20 -6.99 6.48
CA SER A 80 14.52 -5.95 7.47
C SER A 80 13.28 -5.13 7.86
N MET A 81 12.33 -4.95 6.95
CA MET A 81 11.08 -4.23 7.20
C MET A 81 10.13 -4.92 8.18
N THR A 82 10.41 -6.16 8.57
CA THR A 82 9.62 -6.88 9.61
C THR A 82 9.92 -6.40 11.03
N CYS A 83 10.89 -5.52 11.22
CA CYS A 83 11.18 -4.92 12.52
C CYS A 83 10.00 -4.05 13.01
N LYS A 84 9.90 -3.91 14.34
CA LYS A 84 8.89 -3.03 14.96
C LYS A 84 9.17 -1.57 14.63
N ALA A 85 8.14 -0.83 14.26
CA ALA A 85 8.24 0.58 13.87
C ALA A 85 8.44 1.56 15.06
N GLY A 86 8.55 1.06 16.28
CA GLY A 86 8.75 1.88 17.45
C GLY A 86 8.92 1.06 18.72
N GLN A 87 9.13 1.75 19.85
CA GLN A 87 9.33 1.10 21.15
C GLN A 87 8.01 0.57 21.76
N LYS A 88 6.88 1.10 21.33
CA LYS A 88 5.57 0.72 21.86
C LYS A 88 4.68 0.21 20.71
N GLY A 89 4.04 -0.92 20.94
CA GLY A 89 3.14 -1.56 19.96
C GLY A 89 3.78 -2.68 19.16
N ASP A 90 2.99 -3.32 18.33
CA ASP A 90 3.38 -4.48 17.52
C ASP A 90 3.34 -4.19 16.01
N THR A 91 3.09 -2.94 15.62
CA THR A 91 3.10 -2.51 14.20
C THR A 91 4.51 -2.57 13.65
N THR A 92 4.70 -3.22 12.51
CA THR A 92 5.99 -3.33 11.84
C THR A 92 6.19 -2.20 10.82
N CYS A 93 7.46 -1.95 10.46
CA CYS A 93 7.79 -1.05 9.37
C CYS A 93 7.12 -1.49 8.06
N LEU A 94 7.04 -2.80 7.83
CA LEU A 94 6.37 -3.40 6.68
C LEU A 94 4.87 -3.03 6.62
N GLU A 95 4.14 -3.19 7.74
CA GLU A 95 2.73 -2.84 7.81
C GLU A 95 2.48 -1.37 7.48
N ILE A 96 3.33 -0.47 7.99
CA ILE A 96 3.25 0.96 7.70
C ILE A 96 3.55 1.23 6.22
N ALA A 97 4.67 0.72 5.71
CA ALA A 97 5.12 0.95 4.34
C ALA A 97 4.11 0.46 3.31
N VAL A 98 3.60 -0.76 3.49
CA VAL A 98 2.59 -1.36 2.62
C VAL A 98 1.26 -0.60 2.68
N SER A 99 0.81 -0.23 3.88
CA SER A 99 -0.43 0.53 4.04
C SER A 99 -0.36 1.91 3.39
N LEU A 100 0.76 2.60 3.53
CA LEU A 100 1.00 3.88 2.87
C LEU A 100 1.11 3.70 1.36
N GLY A 101 1.84 2.69 0.88
CA GLY A 101 1.92 2.39 -0.55
C GLY A 101 0.56 2.13 -1.19
N LEU A 102 -0.28 1.31 -0.52
CA LEU A 102 -1.66 1.07 -0.95
C LEU A 102 -2.50 2.34 -0.93
N TYR A 103 -2.34 3.19 0.09
CA TYR A 103 -3.04 4.46 0.20
C TYR A 103 -2.70 5.39 -0.97
N PHE A 104 -1.40 5.57 -1.25
CA PHE A 104 -0.97 6.40 -2.38
C PHE A 104 -1.43 5.83 -3.72
N ALA A 105 -1.32 4.51 -3.93
CA ALA A 105 -1.82 3.87 -5.14
C ALA A 105 -3.34 4.07 -5.35
N ASP A 106 -4.12 3.89 -4.28
CA ASP A 106 -5.59 3.99 -4.33
C ASP A 106 -6.08 5.43 -4.53
N LYS A 107 -5.45 6.42 -3.87
CA LYS A 107 -5.82 7.84 -4.00
C LYS A 107 -5.19 8.52 -5.20
N ASN A 108 -4.25 7.86 -5.89
CA ASN A 108 -3.57 8.37 -7.08
C ASN A 108 -4.52 8.59 -8.26
N LYS A 109 -4.05 9.35 -9.24
CA LYS A 109 -4.74 9.63 -10.51
C LYS A 109 -3.89 9.22 -11.71
N GLY A 110 -4.46 9.27 -12.92
CA GLY A 110 -3.76 9.02 -14.18
C GLY A 110 -3.47 7.55 -14.47
N LYS A 111 -2.46 7.31 -15.28
CA LYS A 111 -2.09 5.98 -15.81
C LYS A 111 -1.54 5.04 -14.73
N PHE A 112 -0.97 5.59 -13.67
CA PHE A 112 -0.38 4.85 -12.55
C PHE A 112 -1.32 4.75 -11.34
N LYS A 113 -2.61 5.08 -11.52
CA LYS A 113 -3.63 4.79 -10.50
C LYS A 113 -3.66 3.29 -10.22
N ASP A 114 -3.76 2.95 -8.93
CA ASP A 114 -3.75 1.57 -8.44
C ASP A 114 -2.46 0.80 -8.75
N CYS A 115 -1.42 1.49 -9.21
CA CYS A 115 -0.11 0.89 -9.41
C CYS A 115 0.69 0.91 -8.09
N PHE A 116 1.31 -0.23 -7.80
CA PHE A 116 2.13 -0.47 -6.62
C PHE A 116 3.39 -1.19 -7.06
N LEU A 117 4.55 -0.63 -6.78
CA LEU A 117 5.84 -1.23 -7.13
C LEU A 117 6.47 -1.83 -5.89
N THR A 118 6.75 -3.14 -5.93
CA THR A 118 7.50 -3.82 -4.87
C THR A 118 8.99 -3.57 -5.06
N PHE A 119 9.68 -3.38 -3.96
CA PHE A 119 11.12 -3.19 -3.93
C PHE A 119 11.77 -4.49 -3.44
N SER A 120 12.28 -5.28 -4.38
CA SER A 120 12.87 -6.60 -4.15
C SER A 120 13.97 -6.89 -5.17
N ASP A 121 14.58 -8.07 -5.14
CA ASP A 121 15.57 -8.52 -6.19
C ASP A 121 15.01 -8.41 -7.60
N LYS A 122 13.72 -8.72 -7.74
CA LYS A 122 12.98 -8.65 -8.99
C LYS A 122 11.75 -7.78 -8.78
N PRO A 123 11.92 -6.45 -8.83
CA PRO A 123 10.81 -5.51 -8.63
C PRO A 123 9.65 -5.81 -9.57
N LYS A 124 8.43 -5.73 -9.03
CA LYS A 124 7.22 -5.97 -9.81
C LYS A 124 6.29 -4.78 -9.70
N LEU A 125 5.91 -4.24 -10.85
CA LEU A 125 4.82 -3.27 -10.93
C LEU A 125 3.49 -4.02 -10.93
N LEU A 126 2.76 -3.90 -9.84
CA LEU A 126 1.43 -4.47 -9.67
C LEU A 126 0.39 -3.42 -10.05
N ASN A 127 -0.62 -3.81 -10.81
CA ASN A 127 -1.82 -3.01 -11.03
C ASN A 127 -2.96 -3.66 -10.25
N LEU A 128 -3.25 -3.11 -9.08
CA LEU A 128 -4.20 -3.65 -8.12
C LEU A 128 -5.63 -3.33 -8.55
N LYS A 129 -6.54 -4.28 -8.36
CA LYS A 129 -7.94 -4.14 -8.81
C LYS A 129 -8.92 -4.46 -7.71
N GLY A 130 -10.07 -3.79 -7.76
CA GLY A 130 -11.18 -4.02 -6.85
C GLY A 130 -11.13 -3.15 -5.59
N ALA A 131 -11.88 -3.56 -4.59
CA ALA A 131 -11.94 -2.95 -3.27
C ALA A 131 -10.63 -3.14 -2.48
N ILE A 132 -10.42 -2.39 -1.40
CA ILE A 132 -9.13 -2.42 -0.66
C ILE A 132 -8.78 -3.84 -0.19
N ASN A 133 -9.75 -4.61 0.27
CA ASN A 133 -9.51 -6.00 0.70
C ASN A 133 -8.97 -6.86 -0.44
N GLN A 134 -9.51 -6.72 -1.66
CA GLN A 134 -9.05 -7.45 -2.84
C GLN A 134 -7.65 -6.99 -3.28
N LYS A 135 -7.35 -5.69 -3.17
CA LYS A 135 -6.02 -5.14 -3.44
C LYS A 135 -4.97 -5.69 -2.48
N ILE A 136 -5.30 -5.80 -1.19
CA ILE A 136 -4.44 -6.41 -0.18
C ILE A 136 -4.17 -7.89 -0.53
N ASP A 137 -5.20 -8.66 -0.85
CA ASP A 137 -5.06 -10.07 -1.18
C ASP A 137 -4.16 -10.28 -2.41
N GLN A 138 -4.30 -9.44 -3.45
CA GLN A 138 -3.44 -9.46 -4.64
C GLN A 138 -1.98 -9.13 -4.29
N MET A 139 -1.77 -8.16 -3.43
CA MET A 139 -0.43 -7.75 -2.99
C MET A 139 0.23 -8.82 -2.11
N VAL A 140 -0.49 -9.34 -1.10
CA VAL A 140 0.03 -10.36 -0.18
C VAL A 140 0.33 -11.68 -0.91
N SER A 141 -0.43 -12.01 -1.95
CA SER A 141 -0.19 -13.19 -2.79
C SER A 141 0.95 -13.00 -3.80
N SER A 142 1.46 -11.78 -3.96
CA SER A 142 2.60 -11.51 -4.82
C SER A 142 3.90 -12.03 -4.18
N ASP A 143 4.89 -12.33 -5.02
CA ASP A 143 6.20 -12.76 -4.56
C ASP A 143 6.95 -11.57 -3.94
N TRP A 144 7.18 -11.63 -2.64
CA TRP A 144 7.93 -10.64 -1.89
C TRP A 144 9.38 -11.11 -1.76
N GLY A 145 10.25 -10.62 -2.63
CA GLY A 145 11.68 -10.88 -2.53
C GLY A 145 12.28 -10.32 -1.23
N MET A 146 13.47 -10.81 -0.88
CA MET A 146 14.13 -10.49 0.40
C MET A 146 15.22 -9.42 0.28
N SER A 147 15.31 -8.72 -0.86
CA SER A 147 16.37 -7.73 -1.12
C SER A 147 15.85 -6.48 -1.83
N THR A 148 16.67 -5.45 -1.90
CA THR A 148 16.29 -4.10 -2.34
C THR A 148 17.10 -3.69 -3.58
N ASN A 149 16.54 -3.95 -4.78
CA ASN A 149 17.18 -3.62 -6.06
C ASN A 149 16.57 -2.34 -6.65
N LEU A 150 17.13 -1.19 -6.33
CA LEU A 150 16.65 0.11 -6.79
C LEU A 150 16.79 0.27 -8.33
N HIS A 151 17.90 -0.15 -8.90
CA HIS A 151 18.13 -0.13 -10.34
C HIS A 151 17.06 -0.94 -11.10
N GLY A 152 16.75 -2.15 -10.61
CA GLY A 152 15.69 -2.98 -11.19
C GLY A 152 14.31 -2.32 -11.10
N ALA A 153 14.04 -1.57 -10.02
CA ALA A 153 12.79 -0.83 -9.86
C ALA A 153 12.63 0.25 -10.93
N PHE A 154 13.65 1.07 -11.17
CA PHE A 154 13.64 2.08 -12.25
C PHE A 154 13.51 1.44 -13.63
N THR A 155 14.27 0.37 -13.90
CA THR A 155 14.16 -0.38 -15.15
C THR A 155 12.72 -0.86 -15.37
N GLN A 156 12.09 -1.42 -14.36
CA GLN A 156 10.70 -1.91 -14.43
C GLN A 156 9.69 -0.79 -14.75
N ILE A 157 9.88 0.41 -14.19
CA ILE A 157 9.04 1.59 -14.48
C ILE A 157 9.20 1.97 -15.97
N LEU A 158 10.44 2.12 -16.43
CA LEU A 158 10.75 2.53 -17.81
C LEU A 158 10.25 1.50 -18.83
N ASP A 159 10.54 0.21 -18.62
CA ASP A 159 10.09 -0.87 -19.51
C ASP A 159 8.57 -0.92 -19.61
N THR A 160 7.89 -0.73 -18.47
CA THR A 160 6.43 -0.70 -18.45
C THR A 160 5.89 0.52 -19.19
N ALA A 161 6.50 1.69 -19.02
CA ALA A 161 6.12 2.91 -19.70
C ALA A 161 6.30 2.78 -21.23
N VAL A 162 7.46 2.29 -21.67
CA VAL A 162 7.76 2.05 -23.09
C VAL A 162 6.79 1.04 -23.70
N LYS A 163 6.59 -0.11 -23.04
CA LYS A 163 5.68 -1.17 -23.51
C LYS A 163 4.25 -0.67 -23.67
N ASN A 164 3.79 0.17 -22.76
CA ASN A 164 2.42 0.70 -22.78
C ASN A 164 2.31 2.06 -23.49
N LYS A 165 3.39 2.54 -24.11
CA LYS A 165 3.45 3.81 -24.84
C LYS A 165 2.97 5.00 -23.99
N VAL A 166 3.39 5.02 -22.72
CA VAL A 166 3.08 6.11 -21.79
C VAL A 166 3.88 7.34 -22.21
N SER A 167 3.20 8.46 -22.42
CA SER A 167 3.87 9.71 -22.76
C SER A 167 4.59 10.31 -21.55
N GLN A 168 5.59 11.17 -21.77
CA GLN A 168 6.30 11.86 -20.69
C GLN A 168 5.35 12.63 -19.76
N ALA A 169 4.30 13.23 -20.29
CA ALA A 169 3.29 13.94 -19.50
C ALA A 169 2.40 13.03 -18.64
N GLU A 170 2.37 11.74 -18.93
CA GLU A 170 1.60 10.73 -18.17
C GLU A 170 2.47 9.95 -17.20
N MET A 171 3.80 10.19 -17.19
CA MET A 171 4.70 9.58 -16.21
C MET A 171 4.42 10.09 -14.79
N PRO A 172 4.75 9.30 -13.75
CA PRO A 172 4.62 9.77 -12.38
C PRO A 172 5.49 11.02 -12.15
N GLU A 173 4.91 12.03 -11.53
CA GLU A 173 5.64 13.24 -11.12
C GLU A 173 6.53 12.97 -9.91
N THR A 174 6.11 12.01 -9.08
CA THR A 174 6.80 11.68 -7.83
C THR A 174 6.90 10.17 -7.67
N LEU A 175 8.10 9.68 -7.41
CA LEU A 175 8.35 8.34 -6.91
C LEU A 175 8.48 8.41 -5.38
N MET A 176 7.56 7.79 -4.66
CA MET A 176 7.57 7.79 -3.20
C MET A 176 8.07 6.46 -2.68
N ILE A 177 9.24 6.48 -2.06
CA ILE A 177 9.94 5.28 -1.58
C ILE A 177 9.67 5.10 -0.08
N PHE A 178 9.15 3.93 0.29
CA PHE A 178 8.95 3.51 1.67
C PHE A 178 9.92 2.38 2.00
N SER A 179 10.99 2.67 2.72
CA SER A 179 12.08 1.73 3.03
C SER A 179 12.74 2.11 4.35
N ASP A 180 13.43 1.16 4.97
CA ASP A 180 14.38 1.40 6.06
C ASP A 180 15.77 1.85 5.55
N MET A 181 15.88 2.15 4.25
CA MET A 181 17.08 2.65 3.56
C MET A 181 18.25 1.65 3.49
N GLN A 182 18.01 0.37 3.71
CA GLN A 182 19.02 -0.69 3.54
C GLN A 182 19.01 -1.20 2.09
N PHE A 183 19.55 -0.39 1.17
CA PHE A 183 19.59 -0.74 -0.24
C PHE A 183 20.76 -1.65 -0.57
N ASN A 184 20.57 -2.55 -1.56
CA ASN A 184 21.68 -3.29 -2.15
C ASN A 184 22.62 -2.34 -2.90
N ALA A 185 23.88 -2.71 -3.05
CA ALA A 185 24.81 -2.00 -3.93
C ALA A 185 24.23 -1.93 -5.35
N CYS A 186 24.03 -0.71 -5.84
CA CYS A 186 23.30 -0.48 -7.08
C CYS A 186 24.09 -0.80 -8.35
N VAL A 187 25.43 -0.73 -8.29
CA VAL A 187 26.34 -0.96 -9.42
C VAL A 187 27.72 -1.44 -8.96
N LYS A 188 28.52 -1.98 -9.92
CA LYS A 188 29.86 -2.53 -9.68
C LYS A 188 30.92 -1.53 -9.18
N TYR A 189 30.62 -0.23 -9.13
CA TYR A 189 31.57 0.85 -8.90
C TYR A 189 31.14 1.90 -7.89
N ASP A 190 30.42 1.51 -6.85
CA ASP A 190 30.08 2.42 -5.73
C ASP A 190 29.28 3.70 -6.07
N ASP A 191 28.64 3.74 -7.24
CA ASP A 191 27.76 4.86 -7.60
C ASP A 191 26.59 4.93 -6.62
N SER A 192 26.34 6.12 -6.13
CA SER A 192 25.20 6.34 -5.23
C SER A 192 23.87 6.22 -5.99
N ALA A 193 22.79 5.90 -5.28
CA ALA A 193 21.46 5.86 -5.88
C ALA A 193 21.08 7.18 -6.58
N MET A 194 21.69 8.32 -6.15
CA MET A 194 21.48 9.64 -6.74
C MET A 194 22.21 9.84 -8.07
N GLU A 195 23.26 9.09 -8.34
CA GLU A 195 23.99 9.14 -9.61
C GLU A 195 23.35 8.30 -10.71
N MET A 196 22.38 7.44 -10.33
CA MET A 196 21.60 6.62 -11.27
C MET A 196 20.35 7.30 -11.80
N ILE A 197 19.89 8.39 -11.19
CA ILE A 197 18.69 9.14 -11.53
C ILE A 197 19.05 10.30 -12.46
#